data_73ee4892cf00c1037f9ec800146e5963
#
_entry.id   73ee4892cf00c1037f9ec800146e5963
#
_cell.length_a   1.000
_cell.length_b   1.000
_cell.length_c   1.000
_cell.angle_alpha   90.00
_cell.angle_beta   90.00
_cell.angle_gamma   90.00
#
_symmetry.space_group_name_H-M   'P 1'
#
loop_
_entity.id
_entity.type
_entity.pdbx_description
1 polymer ?
#
loop_
_entity_poly.entity_id
_entity_poly.type
_entity_poly.pdbx_seq_one_letter_code
_entity_poly.pdbx_strand_id
1 'polypeptide(L)'
;MIQSERLIFRTIEDSDFEVIANIMRDAGVQKIWEHYFSDDDVREWIDRRKKGYANNGMDYLLAVNKLSQEIVGQIGLLKENIDGEEIWGIGYILMSKYYGNGYATEGAKAMADYAFNTLKAPKIICDIRPMNKSSIAVAKRIGMIETGMFIKNYRGIEMPHLIFELNSK
;
A
#
# COMPACT_ATOMS: atom_id res chain seq x y z
N MET A 1 7.33 0.91 -16.68
CA MET A 1 6.83 -0.22 -15.83
C MET A 1 7.66 -0.25 -14.57
N ILE A 2 7.02 -0.27 -13.39
CA ILE A 2 7.73 -0.34 -12.11
C ILE A 2 8.07 -1.79 -11.82
N GLN A 3 9.29 -2.02 -11.36
CA GLN A 3 9.77 -3.36 -10.98
C GLN A 3 10.89 -3.26 -9.94
N SER A 4 11.12 -4.33 -9.22
CA SER A 4 12.23 -4.53 -8.30
C SER A 4 13.04 -5.78 -8.71
N GLU A 5 13.91 -6.28 -7.85
CA GLU A 5 14.67 -7.51 -8.13
C GLU A 5 13.74 -8.70 -8.43
N ARG A 6 12.78 -8.96 -7.54
CA ARG A 6 11.90 -10.13 -7.61
C ARG A 6 10.46 -9.81 -8.03
N LEU A 7 10.04 -8.54 -8.02
CA LEU A 7 8.66 -8.15 -8.25
C LEU A 7 8.51 -7.30 -9.51
N ILE A 8 7.39 -7.50 -10.19
CA ILE A 8 6.87 -6.60 -11.23
C ILE A 8 5.50 -6.09 -10.77
N PHE A 9 5.20 -4.84 -11.07
CA PHE A 9 3.97 -4.19 -10.61
C PHE A 9 3.08 -3.86 -11.80
N ARG A 10 1.81 -4.22 -11.71
CA ARG A 10 0.80 -3.92 -12.73
C ARG A 10 -0.47 -3.35 -12.12
N THR A 11 -1.23 -2.65 -12.92
CA THR A 11 -2.55 -2.12 -12.55
C THR A 11 -3.53 -3.25 -12.20
N ILE A 12 -4.46 -2.92 -11.30
CA ILE A 12 -5.59 -3.78 -10.95
C ILE A 12 -6.70 -3.56 -11.98
N GLU A 13 -7.27 -4.65 -12.47
CA GLU A 13 -8.34 -4.67 -13.47
C GLU A 13 -9.57 -5.39 -12.92
N ASP A 14 -10.72 -5.25 -13.61
CA ASP A 14 -11.97 -5.91 -13.19
C ASP A 14 -11.83 -7.45 -13.15
N SER A 15 -11.01 -8.02 -14.01
CA SER A 15 -10.68 -9.45 -14.03
C SER A 15 -9.92 -9.94 -12.79
N ASP A 16 -9.38 -9.04 -11.97
CA ASP A 16 -8.64 -9.39 -10.75
C ASP A 16 -9.53 -9.55 -9.51
N PHE A 17 -10.85 -9.59 -9.68
CA PHE A 17 -11.80 -9.68 -8.57
C PHE A 17 -11.44 -10.75 -7.54
N GLU A 18 -11.23 -11.99 -7.99
CA GLU A 18 -10.91 -13.12 -7.09
C GLU A 18 -9.58 -12.93 -6.36
N VAL A 19 -8.59 -12.38 -7.05
CA VAL A 19 -7.28 -12.09 -6.46
C VAL A 19 -7.40 -11.02 -5.39
N ILE A 20 -8.10 -9.92 -5.68
CA ILE A 20 -8.33 -8.85 -4.71
C ILE A 20 -9.16 -9.35 -3.53
N ALA A 21 -10.21 -10.15 -3.78
CA ALA A 21 -11.00 -10.76 -2.72
C ALA A 21 -10.13 -11.61 -1.79
N ASN A 22 -9.25 -12.45 -2.35
CA ASN A 22 -8.34 -13.28 -1.56
C ASN A 22 -7.36 -12.45 -0.73
N ILE A 23 -6.81 -11.37 -1.27
CA ILE A 23 -5.91 -10.46 -0.54
C ILE A 23 -6.67 -9.78 0.61
N MET A 24 -7.81 -9.17 0.33
CA MET A 24 -8.55 -8.37 1.30
C MET A 24 -9.24 -9.23 2.38
N ARG A 25 -9.53 -10.49 2.08
CA ARG A 25 -10.10 -11.48 3.00
C ARG A 25 -9.04 -12.32 3.72
N ASP A 26 -7.76 -12.08 3.49
CA ASP A 26 -6.69 -12.69 4.28
C ASP A 26 -6.85 -12.31 5.76
N ALA A 27 -6.70 -13.28 6.66
CA ALA A 27 -6.95 -13.07 8.09
C ALA A 27 -6.10 -11.96 8.70
N GLY A 28 -4.84 -11.83 8.27
CA GLY A 28 -3.95 -10.76 8.70
C GLY A 28 -4.42 -9.38 8.23
N VAL A 29 -4.92 -9.30 7.00
CA VAL A 29 -5.48 -8.07 6.42
C VAL A 29 -6.75 -7.67 7.16
N GLN A 30 -7.70 -8.58 7.32
CA GLN A 30 -8.97 -8.32 8.03
C GLN A 30 -8.73 -7.80 9.45
N LYS A 31 -7.77 -8.36 10.16
CA LYS A 31 -7.42 -7.94 11.53
C LYS A 31 -6.98 -6.48 11.59
N ILE A 32 -6.19 -6.02 10.62
CA ILE A 32 -5.70 -4.64 10.58
C ILE A 32 -6.80 -3.67 10.16
N TRP A 33 -7.61 -4.04 9.17
CA TRP A 33 -8.71 -3.21 8.68
C TRP A 33 -9.96 -3.28 9.54
N GLU A 34 -10.07 -4.25 10.46
CA GLU A 34 -11.25 -4.51 11.31
C GLU A 34 -12.54 -4.59 10.47
N HIS A 35 -12.45 -5.22 9.29
CA HIS A 35 -13.53 -5.29 8.32
C HIS A 35 -13.44 -6.60 7.51
N TYR A 36 -14.62 -7.19 7.25
CA TYR A 36 -14.76 -8.25 6.26
C TYR A 36 -15.20 -7.64 4.93
N PHE A 37 -14.43 -7.88 3.90
CA PHE A 37 -14.69 -7.35 2.56
C PHE A 37 -15.71 -8.22 1.82
N SER A 38 -16.96 -7.74 1.69
CA SER A 38 -17.98 -8.34 0.85
C SER A 38 -17.62 -8.25 -0.64
N ASP A 39 -18.37 -8.91 -1.50
CA ASP A 39 -18.17 -8.78 -2.95
C ASP A 39 -18.35 -7.34 -3.45
N ASP A 40 -19.30 -6.62 -2.88
CA ASP A 40 -19.50 -5.20 -3.21
C ASP A 40 -18.33 -4.33 -2.73
N ASP A 41 -17.78 -4.61 -1.55
CA ASP A 41 -16.58 -3.93 -1.06
C ASP A 41 -15.37 -4.17 -1.98
N VAL A 42 -15.22 -5.40 -2.49
CA VAL A 42 -14.13 -5.74 -3.43
C VAL A 42 -14.31 -5.01 -4.76
N ARG A 43 -15.53 -4.95 -5.31
CA ARG A 43 -15.81 -4.18 -6.53
C ARG A 43 -15.53 -2.70 -6.34
N GLU A 44 -15.98 -2.13 -5.22
CA GLU A 44 -15.72 -0.72 -4.87
C GLU A 44 -14.21 -0.47 -4.71
N TRP A 45 -13.46 -1.41 -4.12
CA TRP A 45 -12.01 -1.33 -4.02
C TRP A 45 -11.36 -1.23 -5.39
N ILE A 46 -11.72 -2.12 -6.31
CA ILE A 46 -11.20 -2.14 -7.70
C ILE A 46 -11.53 -0.83 -8.41
N ASP A 47 -12.78 -0.38 -8.35
CA ASP A 47 -13.21 0.87 -8.98
C ASP A 47 -12.44 2.08 -8.46
N ARG A 48 -12.17 2.11 -7.16
CA ARG A 48 -11.39 3.18 -6.54
C ARG A 48 -9.95 3.19 -7.03
N ARG A 49 -9.32 2.02 -7.19
CA ARG A 49 -7.96 1.92 -7.77
C ARG A 49 -7.92 2.42 -9.21
N LYS A 50 -8.89 2.02 -10.03
CA LYS A 50 -9.01 2.48 -11.42
C LYS A 50 -9.17 4.00 -11.51
N LYS A 51 -9.97 4.59 -10.62
CA LYS A 51 -10.09 6.06 -10.50
C LYS A 51 -8.78 6.71 -10.07
N GLY A 52 -8.04 6.09 -9.14
CA GLY A 52 -6.72 6.54 -8.73
C GLY A 52 -5.74 6.61 -9.90
N TYR A 53 -5.71 5.58 -10.75
CA TYR A 53 -4.86 5.59 -11.95
C TYR A 53 -5.26 6.70 -12.92
N ALA A 54 -6.57 6.91 -13.14
CA ALA A 54 -7.07 7.93 -14.05
C ALA A 54 -6.79 9.36 -13.55
N ASN A 55 -6.91 9.59 -12.25
CA ASN A 55 -6.81 10.94 -11.67
C ASN A 55 -5.38 11.32 -11.29
N ASN A 56 -4.59 10.35 -10.80
CA ASN A 56 -3.27 10.61 -10.21
C ASN A 56 -2.13 9.92 -10.97
N GLY A 57 -2.45 9.06 -11.95
CA GLY A 57 -1.47 8.24 -12.65
C GLY A 57 -0.94 7.05 -11.83
N MET A 58 -1.35 6.93 -10.56
CA MET A 58 -0.85 5.92 -9.64
C MET A 58 -1.87 5.63 -8.54
N ASP A 59 -1.86 4.38 -8.07
CA ASP A 59 -2.58 3.88 -6.91
C ASP A 59 -1.95 2.54 -6.47
N TYR A 60 -2.62 1.68 -5.68
CA TYR A 60 -2.16 0.32 -5.44
C TYR A 60 -2.00 -0.45 -6.75
N LEU A 61 -0.92 -1.18 -6.86
CA LEU A 61 -0.60 -2.08 -7.96
C LEU A 61 -0.54 -3.51 -7.44
N LEU A 62 -0.87 -4.49 -8.27
CA LEU A 62 -0.59 -5.89 -7.94
C LEU A 62 0.91 -6.14 -8.02
N ALA A 63 1.46 -6.70 -6.96
CA ALA A 63 2.85 -7.13 -6.89
C ALA A 63 2.94 -8.60 -7.29
N VAL A 64 3.57 -8.86 -8.43
CA VAL A 64 3.71 -10.19 -9.04
C VAL A 64 5.16 -10.66 -8.91
N ASN A 65 5.37 -11.84 -8.37
CA ASN A 65 6.70 -12.45 -8.33
C ASN A 65 7.13 -12.85 -9.76
N LYS A 66 8.28 -12.38 -10.20
CA LYS A 66 8.77 -12.59 -11.57
C LYS A 66 9.01 -14.07 -11.91
N LEU A 67 9.43 -14.85 -10.91
CA LEU A 67 9.78 -16.26 -11.12
C LEU A 67 8.56 -17.17 -11.06
N SER A 68 7.79 -17.07 -9.97
CA SER A 68 6.61 -17.95 -9.77
C SER A 68 5.35 -17.45 -10.48
N GLN A 69 5.33 -16.19 -10.92
CA GLN A 69 4.15 -15.51 -11.47
C GLN A 69 2.99 -15.38 -10.47
N GLU A 70 3.22 -15.68 -9.21
CA GLU A 70 2.22 -15.51 -8.16
C GLU A 70 2.07 -14.04 -7.75
N ILE A 71 0.84 -13.65 -7.47
CA ILE A 71 0.54 -12.34 -6.91
C ILE A 71 0.71 -12.42 -5.39
N VAL A 72 1.63 -11.64 -4.85
CA VAL A 72 1.96 -11.66 -3.42
C VAL A 72 1.12 -10.67 -2.61
N GLY A 73 0.55 -9.67 -3.25
CA GLY A 73 -0.27 -8.64 -2.62
C GLY A 73 -0.43 -7.40 -3.48
N GLN A 74 -0.72 -6.31 -2.83
CA GLN A 74 -0.86 -4.97 -3.43
C GLN A 74 0.15 -4.02 -2.80
N ILE A 75 0.91 -3.31 -3.62
CA ILE A 75 1.87 -2.29 -3.18
C ILE A 75 1.76 -1.10 -4.14
N GLY A 76 1.74 0.12 -3.62
CA GLY A 76 1.59 1.27 -4.49
C GLY A 76 1.81 2.61 -3.82
N LEU A 77 1.54 3.66 -4.58
CA LEU A 77 1.58 5.03 -4.12
C LEU A 77 0.17 5.62 -4.21
N LEU A 78 -0.30 6.19 -3.12
CA LEU A 78 -1.61 6.79 -3.01
C LEU A 78 -1.49 8.27 -2.70
N LYS A 79 -2.44 9.07 -3.20
CA LYS A 79 -2.59 10.44 -2.72
C LYS A 79 -3.32 10.43 -1.38
N GLU A 80 -2.63 10.89 -0.36
CA GLU A 80 -3.15 11.07 0.99
C GLU A 80 -3.35 12.55 1.27
N ASN A 81 -4.35 12.87 2.08
CA ASN A 81 -4.56 14.21 2.59
C ASN A 81 -4.36 14.20 4.10
N ILE A 82 -3.30 14.86 4.55
CA ILE A 82 -2.98 15.00 5.97
C ILE A 82 -3.08 16.49 6.31
N ASP A 83 -4.08 16.84 7.11
CA ASP A 83 -4.31 18.22 7.56
C ASP A 83 -4.37 19.25 6.42
N GLY A 84 -4.96 18.85 5.28
CA GLY A 84 -5.09 19.70 4.09
C GLY A 84 -3.89 19.66 3.14
N GLU A 85 -2.80 19.02 3.49
CA GLU A 85 -1.65 18.79 2.61
C GLU A 85 -1.83 17.49 1.82
N GLU A 86 -1.81 17.59 0.49
CA GLU A 86 -1.81 16.42 -0.39
C GLU A 86 -0.38 15.88 -0.55
N ILE A 87 -0.18 14.62 -0.19
CA ILE A 87 1.12 13.99 -0.15
C ILE A 87 1.05 12.56 -0.72
N TRP A 88 2.14 12.07 -1.30
CA TRP A 88 2.25 10.68 -1.69
C TRP A 88 2.50 9.76 -0.50
N GLY A 89 1.64 8.77 -0.32
CA GLY A 89 1.80 7.71 0.67
C GLY A 89 2.15 6.39 0.01
N ILE A 90 3.01 5.59 0.63
CA ILE A 90 3.25 4.19 0.24
C ILE A 90 2.29 3.31 1.02
N GLY A 91 1.51 2.48 0.30
CA GLY A 91 0.72 1.41 0.88
C GLY A 91 1.25 0.04 0.45
N TYR A 92 1.19 -0.92 1.35
CA TYR A 92 1.50 -2.33 1.07
C TYR A 92 0.57 -3.24 1.87
N ILE A 93 -0.07 -4.16 1.16
CA ILE A 93 -1.03 -5.15 1.68
C ILE A 93 -0.63 -6.49 1.10
N LEU A 94 -0.02 -7.35 1.90
CA LEU A 94 0.39 -8.69 1.48
C LEU A 94 -0.51 -9.75 2.09
N MET A 95 -0.71 -10.85 1.36
CA MET A 95 -1.28 -12.07 1.95
C MET A 95 -0.30 -12.65 2.97
N SER A 96 -0.83 -13.11 4.11
CA SER A 96 -0.02 -13.58 5.24
C SER A 96 0.95 -14.72 4.90
N LYS A 97 0.59 -15.57 3.93
CA LYS A 97 1.48 -16.65 3.45
C LYS A 97 2.81 -16.15 2.85
N TYR A 98 2.90 -14.88 2.49
CA TYR A 98 4.12 -14.26 1.93
C TYR A 98 4.89 -13.41 2.94
N TYR A 99 4.43 -13.35 4.20
CA TYR A 99 5.15 -12.62 5.24
C TYR A 99 6.54 -13.23 5.48
N GLY A 100 7.47 -12.40 5.93
CA GLY A 100 8.85 -12.82 6.23
C GLY A 100 9.76 -13.01 5.01
N ASN A 101 9.27 -12.85 3.79
CA ASN A 101 10.06 -12.99 2.56
C ASN A 101 10.71 -11.69 2.07
N GLY A 102 10.46 -10.57 2.75
CA GLY A 102 11.01 -9.26 2.38
C GLY A 102 10.29 -8.55 1.23
N TYR A 103 9.20 -9.08 0.70
CA TYR A 103 8.49 -8.49 -0.44
C TYR A 103 7.94 -7.09 -0.15
N ALA A 104 7.40 -6.85 1.06
CA ALA A 104 6.90 -5.53 1.42
C ALA A 104 8.03 -4.48 1.43
N THR A 105 9.17 -4.81 2.00
CA THR A 105 10.35 -3.92 2.03
C THR A 105 10.87 -3.66 0.62
N GLU A 106 10.98 -4.69 -0.20
CA GLU A 106 11.44 -4.59 -1.59
C GLU A 106 10.51 -3.72 -2.43
N GLY A 107 9.19 -3.97 -2.34
CA GLY A 107 8.18 -3.21 -3.05
C GLY A 107 8.08 -1.76 -2.57
N ALA A 108 8.15 -1.52 -1.27
CA ALA A 108 8.15 -0.17 -0.72
C ALA A 108 9.36 0.66 -1.18
N LYS A 109 10.54 0.04 -1.27
CA LYS A 109 11.73 0.70 -1.87
C LYS A 109 11.50 1.07 -3.33
N ALA A 110 10.96 0.17 -4.13
CA ALA A 110 10.67 0.44 -5.54
C ALA A 110 9.66 1.60 -5.71
N MET A 111 8.65 1.68 -4.83
CA MET A 111 7.70 2.80 -4.82
C MET A 111 8.35 4.11 -4.38
N ALA A 112 9.23 4.09 -3.37
CA ALA A 112 9.98 5.26 -2.94
C ALA A 112 10.88 5.79 -4.07
N ASP A 113 11.60 4.91 -4.74
CA ASP A 113 12.45 5.27 -5.88
C ASP A 113 11.64 5.89 -7.02
N TYR A 114 10.47 5.32 -7.32
CA TYR A 114 9.57 5.86 -8.34
C TYR A 114 9.02 7.23 -7.94
N ALA A 115 8.60 7.40 -6.68
CA ALA A 115 8.09 8.67 -6.17
C ALA A 115 9.14 9.79 -6.28
N PHE A 116 10.38 9.52 -5.88
CA PHE A 116 11.45 10.53 -5.90
C PHE A 116 12.00 10.78 -7.31
N ASN A 117 12.27 9.73 -8.07
CA ASN A 117 12.95 9.84 -9.35
C ASN A 117 12.01 10.19 -10.52
N THR A 118 10.76 9.70 -10.48
CA THR A 118 9.79 9.90 -11.57
C THR A 118 8.76 10.97 -11.23
N LEU A 119 8.10 10.87 -10.07
CA LEU A 119 7.08 11.83 -9.66
C LEU A 119 7.65 13.10 -9.05
N LYS A 120 8.96 13.13 -8.78
CA LYS A 120 9.66 14.27 -8.16
C LYS A 120 9.03 14.71 -6.84
N ALA A 121 8.48 13.76 -6.09
CA ALA A 121 7.93 14.03 -4.78
C ALA A 121 9.04 14.52 -3.82
N PRO A 122 8.86 15.61 -3.08
CA PRO A 122 9.87 16.08 -2.11
C PRO A 122 9.95 15.19 -0.88
N LYS A 123 8.85 14.54 -0.53
CA LYS A 123 8.72 13.58 0.57
C LYS A 123 7.61 12.57 0.29
N ILE A 124 7.66 11.46 0.98
CA ILE A 124 6.63 10.42 1.00
C ILE A 124 6.32 10.00 2.43
N ILE A 125 5.13 9.47 2.65
CA ILE A 125 4.70 9.00 3.96
C ILE A 125 4.25 7.52 3.92
N CYS A 126 4.19 6.91 5.10
CA CYS A 126 3.34 5.76 5.41
C CYS A 126 2.50 6.11 6.63
N ASP A 127 1.21 5.87 6.56
CA ASP A 127 0.31 5.93 7.70
C ASP A 127 0.00 4.51 8.19
N ILE A 128 0.37 4.21 9.43
CA ILE A 128 0.39 2.84 9.95
C ILE A 128 -0.30 2.77 11.29
N ARG A 129 -1.23 1.83 11.47
CA ARG A 129 -1.83 1.58 12.78
C ARG A 129 -0.78 1.13 13.80
N PRO A 130 -0.82 1.63 15.06
CA PRO A 130 0.21 1.32 16.08
C PRO A 130 0.39 -0.18 16.37
N MET A 131 -0.67 -1.00 16.20
CA MET A 131 -0.59 -2.45 16.40
C MET A 131 0.05 -3.18 15.22
N ASN A 132 0.16 -2.55 14.05
CA ASN A 132 0.72 -3.17 12.85
C ASN A 132 2.27 -3.14 12.88
N LYS A 133 2.85 -3.95 13.76
CA LYS A 133 4.30 -3.98 14.00
C LYS A 133 5.10 -4.38 12.76
N SER A 134 4.56 -5.26 11.92
CA SER A 134 5.22 -5.67 10.68
C SER A 134 5.34 -4.53 9.67
N SER A 135 4.29 -3.72 9.50
CA SER A 135 4.31 -2.52 8.65
C SER A 135 5.26 -1.44 9.18
N ILE A 136 5.28 -1.23 10.50
CA ILE A 136 6.23 -0.31 11.16
C ILE A 136 7.67 -0.75 10.87
N ALA A 137 7.96 -2.05 10.96
CA ALA A 137 9.29 -2.58 10.66
C ALA A 137 9.70 -2.34 9.20
N VAL A 138 8.77 -2.47 8.25
CA VAL A 138 9.01 -2.16 6.83
C VAL A 138 9.34 -0.69 6.65
N ALA A 139 8.54 0.22 7.19
CA ALA A 139 8.79 1.66 7.12
C ALA A 139 10.19 2.04 7.64
N LYS A 140 10.57 1.50 8.79
CA LYS A 140 11.91 1.72 9.37
C LYS A 140 13.03 1.16 8.51
N ARG A 141 12.86 -0.03 7.91
CA ARG A 141 13.89 -0.65 7.03
C ARG A 141 14.15 0.15 5.77
N ILE A 142 13.17 0.86 5.24
CA ILE A 142 13.37 1.74 4.08
C ILE A 142 13.87 3.14 4.47
N GLY A 143 14.09 3.39 5.76
CA GLY A 143 14.68 4.63 6.28
C GLY A 143 13.66 5.70 6.67
N MET A 144 12.38 5.36 6.79
CA MET A 144 11.36 6.30 7.27
C MET A 144 11.49 6.57 8.77
N ILE A 145 11.15 7.79 9.17
CA ILE A 145 11.18 8.27 10.55
C ILE A 145 9.75 8.59 10.98
N GLU A 146 9.37 8.17 12.18
CA GLU A 146 8.09 8.56 12.79
C GLU A 146 8.06 10.04 13.09
N THR A 147 7.07 10.76 12.57
CA THR A 147 6.95 12.22 12.69
C THR A 147 5.68 12.68 13.36
N GLY A 148 4.69 11.81 13.52
CA GLY A 148 3.43 12.21 14.14
C GLY A 148 2.38 11.10 14.13
N MET A 149 1.15 11.50 14.41
CA MET A 149 -0.03 10.64 14.43
C MET A 149 -1.24 11.45 14.01
N PHE A 150 -2.21 10.79 13.37
CA PHE A 150 -3.53 11.36 13.11
C PHE A 150 -4.61 10.29 13.26
N ILE A 151 -5.87 10.74 13.37
CA ILE A 151 -7.03 9.85 13.45
C ILE A 151 -7.66 9.76 12.06
N LYS A 152 -7.70 8.54 11.52
CA LYS A 152 -8.41 8.23 10.27
C LYS A 152 -9.77 7.63 10.62
N ASN A 153 -10.84 8.23 10.09
CA ASN A 153 -12.16 7.62 10.19
C ASN A 153 -12.31 6.61 9.05
N TYR A 154 -12.48 5.33 9.40
CA TYR A 154 -12.71 4.28 8.45
C TYR A 154 -14.00 3.55 8.79
N ARG A 155 -15.01 3.69 7.92
CA ARG A 155 -16.36 3.09 8.08
C ARG A 155 -16.98 3.39 9.46
N GLY A 156 -16.83 4.63 9.95
CA GLY A 156 -17.35 5.07 11.25
C GLY A 156 -16.49 4.67 12.46
N ILE A 157 -15.35 4.01 12.24
CA ILE A 157 -14.39 3.67 13.28
C ILE A 157 -13.24 4.67 13.25
N GLU A 158 -12.96 5.30 14.38
CA GLU A 158 -11.79 6.16 14.55
C GLU A 158 -10.55 5.30 14.75
N MET A 159 -9.65 5.34 13.78
CA MET A 159 -8.41 4.55 13.79
C MET A 159 -7.21 5.47 13.90
N PRO A 160 -6.46 5.47 15.02
CA PRO A 160 -5.19 6.19 15.09
C PRO A 160 -4.17 5.56 14.16
N HIS A 161 -3.45 6.42 13.42
CA HIS A 161 -2.36 6.05 12.52
C HIS A 161 -1.11 6.83 12.86
N LEU A 162 0.00 6.13 13.02
CA LEU A 162 1.33 6.75 13.09
C LEU A 162 1.74 7.21 11.69
N ILE A 163 2.38 8.37 11.61
CA ILE A 163 2.93 8.91 10.37
C ILE A 163 4.43 8.66 10.35
N PHE A 164 4.89 7.99 9.31
CA PHE A 164 6.31 7.83 9.00
C PHE A 164 6.64 8.59 7.72
N GLU A 165 7.76 9.31 7.70
CA GLU A 165 8.18 10.14 6.57
C GLU A 165 9.55 9.75 6.05
N LEU A 166 9.74 9.91 4.74
CA LEU A 166 11.03 9.83 4.07
C LEU A 166 11.14 11.01 3.09
N ASN A 167 12.20 11.77 3.20
CA ASN A 167 12.47 12.89 2.29
C ASN A 167 13.34 12.46 1.11
N SER A 168 13.16 13.12 -0.04
CA SER A 168 14.10 13.00 -1.14
C SER A 168 15.49 13.53 -0.72
N LYS A 169 16.54 12.89 -1.21
CA LYS A 169 17.92 13.34 -0.98
C LYS A 169 18.26 14.54 -1.86
#